data_09b0b088111f048ccffd5c8e303fb802
#
_entry.id   09b0b088111f048ccffd5c8e303fb802
#
_cell.length_a   1.000
_cell.length_b   1.000
_cell.length_c   1.000
_cell.angle_alpha   90.00
_cell.angle_beta   90.00
_cell.angle_gamma   90.00
#
_symmetry.space_group_name_H-M   'P 1'
#
loop_
_entity.id
_entity.type
_entity.pdbx_description
1 polymer ?
#
loop_
_entity_poly.entity_id
_entity_poly.type
_entity_poly.pdbx_seq_one_letter_code
_entity_poly.pdbx_strand_id
1 'polypeptide(L)'
;MKNKKTNGFWRTYAVVTICALLLIECGLTIFYDFMAAYESAQPNSAADAYARSLTADEIGYWIDDAAAEADHTFDSAETIASSCKATLNRLEGEFSCQRNFAVSTINAPAYTVIRDGVKVGSIVMTEEQGGKYGFSKWTVTEKTASLSYPGASDVTCTVYAPIDSTVTVNGVTLDETYRVDGNVPYPHASIFEKNVNFDNVVYRVTGLYSAPTVTCTLDGRECKGEINADTVLFFPRNSDFKTYIIEAPTGAQLKINGIPVDSSYVTAAGISYDYSVFDLGNSGLPTYDVYTVSGLICTPEITADYNGITAAVTSDGTGKFTVSYPEELLYTVEIKAPEGSEVTVGGHSCLDWESEKELAYPELFENTANPQYYDVYVIDSLFNPIETADVVYKGEKMPVSVINTDNMIKLTAEYPKTSDEIFSQLAMTFAKDYFSYVSNGYINIDANLTKALSHVAYGSNLYDKLVSSRNGVWYVAPITSENVKKFEITSMHLMGDGSVVCTIEFDIDQYFYDIMREYSGKMTVLCVNTGYSWKIGSMSLENE
;
A
#
# COMPACT_ATOMS: atom_id res chain seq x y z
N MET A 1 -1.70 69.49 52.42
CA MET A 1 -2.65 68.48 51.99
C MET A 1 -2.41 68.13 50.52
N LYS A 2 -1.83 67.01 50.23
CA LYS A 2 -1.58 66.56 48.86
C LYS A 2 -1.89 65.09 48.70
N ASN A 3 -2.91 64.84 47.93
CA ASN A 3 -3.23 63.66 47.10
C ASN A 3 -2.86 62.29 47.64
N LYS A 4 -3.81 61.68 48.36
CA LYS A 4 -3.87 60.21 48.62
C LYS A 4 -4.95 59.49 47.78
N LYS A 5 -5.48 60.07 46.73
CA LYS A 5 -6.58 59.48 45.95
C LYS A 5 -6.19 58.70 44.69
N THR A 6 -4.94 58.74 44.25
CA THR A 6 -4.51 58.05 43.02
C THR A 6 -4.11 56.60 43.23
N ASN A 7 -3.72 56.20 44.44
CA ASN A 7 -3.31 54.81 44.70
C ASN A 7 -4.47 53.82 44.76
N GLY A 8 -5.69 54.28 45.02
CA GLY A 8 -6.86 53.41 45.03
C GLY A 8 -7.25 52.94 43.62
N PHE A 9 -7.27 53.87 42.68
CA PHE A 9 -7.65 53.56 41.30
C PHE A 9 -6.71 52.51 40.65
N TRP A 10 -5.40 52.70 40.77
CA TRP A 10 -4.43 51.78 40.25
C TRP A 10 -4.47 50.38 40.89
N ARG A 11 -4.75 50.33 42.19
CA ARG A 11 -4.94 49.03 42.89
C ARG A 11 -6.23 48.33 42.44
N THR A 12 -7.33 49.05 42.29
CA THR A 12 -8.56 48.48 41.78
C THR A 12 -8.43 48.03 40.34
N TYR A 13 -7.76 48.82 39.48
CA TYR A 13 -7.46 48.46 38.11
C TYR A 13 -6.59 47.20 38.03
N ALA A 14 -5.52 47.16 38.81
CA ALA A 14 -4.65 45.96 38.85
C ALA A 14 -5.40 44.72 39.31
N VAL A 15 -6.26 44.83 40.35
CA VAL A 15 -7.07 43.71 40.81
C VAL A 15 -8.04 43.25 39.73
N VAL A 16 -8.77 44.16 39.08
CA VAL A 16 -9.69 43.86 37.99
C VAL A 16 -8.99 43.16 36.83
N THR A 17 -7.80 43.68 36.45
CA THR A 17 -6.99 43.10 35.38
C THR A 17 -6.52 41.69 35.75
N ILE A 18 -6.04 41.46 36.97
CA ILE A 18 -5.63 40.12 37.43
C ILE A 18 -6.83 39.18 37.46
N CYS A 19 -7.97 39.60 37.96
CA CYS A 19 -9.19 38.79 37.96
C CYS A 19 -9.64 38.44 36.52
N ALA A 20 -9.56 39.39 35.60
CA ALA A 20 -9.87 39.18 34.19
C ALA A 20 -8.90 38.15 33.54
N LEU A 21 -7.60 38.28 33.81
CA LEU A 21 -6.60 37.33 33.33
C LEU A 21 -6.82 35.93 33.90
N LEU A 22 -7.11 35.80 35.19
CA LEU A 22 -7.42 34.52 35.82
C LEU A 22 -8.70 33.88 35.23
N LEU A 23 -9.75 34.68 34.95
CA LEU A 23 -10.94 34.20 34.28
C LEU A 23 -10.67 33.69 32.86
N ILE A 24 -9.81 34.40 32.12
CA ILE A 24 -9.40 34.00 30.78
C ILE A 24 -8.59 32.69 30.86
N GLU A 25 -7.65 32.58 31.79
CA GLU A 25 -6.85 31.37 31.97
C GLU A 25 -7.72 30.16 32.36
N CYS A 26 -8.64 30.32 33.31
CA CYS A 26 -9.62 29.30 33.65
C CYS A 26 -10.49 28.90 32.44
N GLY A 27 -10.97 29.90 31.69
CA GLY A 27 -11.76 29.67 30.48
C GLY A 27 -10.98 28.90 29.41
N LEU A 28 -9.73 29.24 29.17
CA LEU A 28 -8.86 28.55 28.24
C LEU A 28 -8.56 27.11 28.69
N THR A 29 -8.34 26.89 29.98
CA THR A 29 -8.09 25.56 30.55
C THR A 29 -9.31 24.65 30.37
N ILE A 30 -10.51 25.16 30.74
CA ILE A 30 -11.77 24.41 30.56
C ILE A 30 -12.01 24.09 29.09
N PHE A 31 -11.72 25.05 28.22
CA PHE A 31 -11.88 24.89 26.80
C PHE A 31 -10.90 23.85 26.21
N TYR A 32 -9.64 23.94 26.56
CA TYR A 32 -8.63 22.94 26.14
C TYR A 32 -9.06 21.54 26.58
N ASP A 33 -9.52 21.42 27.81
CA ASP A 33 -10.00 20.16 28.36
C ASP A 33 -11.28 19.63 27.65
N PHE A 34 -12.18 20.56 27.25
CA PHE A 34 -13.36 20.21 26.45
C PHE A 34 -12.96 19.75 25.03
N MET A 35 -12.05 20.45 24.38
CA MET A 35 -11.58 20.05 23.02
C MET A 35 -10.83 18.72 23.06
N ALA A 36 -9.99 18.50 24.06
CA ALA A 36 -9.31 17.23 24.25
C ALA A 36 -10.32 16.08 24.49
N ALA A 37 -11.37 16.35 25.25
CA ALA A 37 -12.45 15.39 25.46
C ALA A 37 -13.24 15.11 24.18
N TYR A 38 -13.51 16.13 23.37
CA TYR A 38 -14.18 15.97 22.08
C TYR A 38 -13.32 15.16 21.10
N GLU A 39 -12.03 15.47 21.00
CA GLU A 39 -11.11 14.76 20.12
C GLU A 39 -10.96 13.28 20.54
N SER A 40 -10.83 13.04 21.84
CA SER A 40 -10.76 11.68 22.38
C SER A 40 -12.08 10.89 22.23
N ALA A 41 -13.21 11.58 22.08
CA ALA A 41 -14.53 10.99 21.83
C ALA A 41 -14.74 10.58 20.36
N GLN A 42 -13.79 10.87 19.46
CA GLN A 42 -13.89 10.40 18.09
C GLN A 42 -13.46 8.93 18.01
N PRO A 43 -14.17 8.07 17.24
CA PRO A 43 -13.83 6.65 17.15
C PRO A 43 -12.41 6.43 16.58
N ASN A 44 -11.97 7.28 15.64
CA ASN A 44 -10.61 7.19 15.11
C ASN A 44 -9.55 7.52 16.18
N SER A 45 -9.78 8.58 16.96
CA SER A 45 -8.85 8.96 18.04
C SER A 45 -8.78 7.89 19.13
N ALA A 46 -9.92 7.27 19.44
CA ALA A 46 -9.98 6.16 20.39
C ALA A 46 -9.24 4.92 19.84
N ALA A 47 -9.41 4.61 18.56
CA ALA A 47 -8.70 3.50 17.91
C ALA A 47 -7.19 3.74 17.86
N ASP A 48 -6.76 4.95 17.52
CA ASP A 48 -5.34 5.32 17.51
C ASP A 48 -4.73 5.30 18.91
N ALA A 49 -5.45 5.79 19.91
CA ALA A 49 -5.01 5.73 21.30
C ALA A 49 -4.87 4.29 21.77
N TYR A 50 -5.84 3.44 21.41
CA TYR A 50 -5.79 2.01 21.70
C TYR A 50 -4.60 1.35 20.99
N ALA A 51 -4.39 1.62 19.70
CA ALA A 51 -3.28 1.05 18.94
C ALA A 51 -1.92 1.39 19.57
N ARG A 52 -1.71 2.64 19.98
CA ARG A 52 -0.47 3.07 20.67
C ARG A 52 -0.27 2.42 22.03
N SER A 53 -1.34 1.96 22.68
CA SER A 53 -1.24 1.23 23.94
C SER A 53 -0.94 -0.25 23.75
N LEU A 54 -1.09 -0.78 22.53
CA LEU A 54 -0.85 -2.18 22.24
C LEU A 54 0.61 -2.53 22.36
N THR A 55 0.83 -3.69 22.94
CA THR A 55 2.14 -4.33 23.01
C THR A 55 2.17 -5.57 22.13
N ALA A 56 3.37 -6.01 21.77
CA ALA A 56 3.52 -7.28 21.05
C ALA A 56 2.96 -8.47 21.84
N ASP A 57 3.06 -8.41 23.17
CA ASP A 57 2.55 -9.46 24.04
C ASP A 57 1.02 -9.53 24.01
N GLU A 58 0.33 -8.37 23.99
CA GLU A 58 -1.13 -8.34 23.88
C GLU A 58 -1.63 -8.91 22.55
N ILE A 59 -1.00 -8.51 21.44
CA ILE A 59 -1.28 -9.12 20.13
C ILE A 59 -0.92 -10.62 20.16
N GLY A 60 0.11 -10.99 20.90
CA GLY A 60 0.47 -12.37 21.14
C GLY A 60 -0.66 -13.21 21.74
N TYR A 61 -1.45 -12.67 22.68
CA TYR A 61 -2.65 -13.35 23.19
C TYR A 61 -3.74 -13.50 22.13
N TRP A 62 -3.96 -12.47 21.31
CA TRP A 62 -4.94 -12.60 20.22
C TRP A 62 -4.51 -13.65 19.19
N ILE A 63 -3.20 -13.78 18.96
CA ILE A 63 -2.63 -14.81 18.10
C ILE A 63 -2.90 -16.20 18.72
N ASP A 64 -2.75 -16.36 20.03
CA ASP A 64 -3.06 -17.64 20.69
C ASP A 64 -4.53 -18.04 20.52
N ASP A 65 -5.44 -17.10 20.74
CA ASP A 65 -6.88 -17.33 20.56
C ASP A 65 -7.21 -17.68 19.08
N ALA A 66 -6.70 -16.89 18.14
CA ALA A 66 -6.93 -17.13 16.72
C ALA A 66 -6.29 -18.45 16.25
N ALA A 67 -5.09 -18.78 16.76
CA ALA A 67 -4.43 -20.03 16.45
C ALA A 67 -5.17 -21.23 17.02
N ALA A 68 -5.85 -21.11 18.14
CA ALA A 68 -6.67 -22.18 18.71
C ALA A 68 -7.91 -22.52 17.84
N GLU A 69 -8.39 -21.56 17.06
CA GLU A 69 -9.55 -21.71 16.16
C GLU A 69 -9.16 -22.01 14.69
N ALA A 70 -7.86 -21.96 14.37
CA ALA A 70 -7.35 -22.17 13.02
C ALA A 70 -7.46 -23.65 12.57
N ASP A 71 -7.17 -23.90 11.31
CA ASP A 71 -6.99 -25.26 10.79
C ASP A 71 -5.69 -25.86 11.34
N HIS A 72 -5.79 -26.99 12.03
CA HIS A 72 -4.69 -27.69 12.67
C HIS A 72 -4.28 -28.96 11.90
N THR A 73 -4.61 -29.07 10.62
CA THR A 73 -4.32 -30.27 9.83
C THR A 73 -2.84 -30.63 9.88
N PHE A 74 -1.93 -29.68 9.69
CA PHE A 74 -0.50 -29.92 9.67
C PHE A 74 0.27 -29.29 10.82
N ASP A 75 -0.17 -28.13 11.30
CA ASP A 75 0.51 -27.40 12.34
C ASP A 75 -0.38 -27.32 13.58
N SER A 76 0.22 -27.55 14.75
CA SER A 76 -0.48 -27.34 16.01
C SER A 76 -0.75 -25.86 16.27
N ALA A 77 -1.78 -25.56 17.07
CA ALA A 77 -2.05 -24.20 17.53
C ALA A 77 -0.80 -23.51 18.10
N GLU A 78 0.01 -24.26 18.84
CA GLU A 78 1.26 -23.76 19.44
C GLU A 78 2.30 -23.39 18.36
N THR A 79 2.41 -24.21 17.29
CA THR A 79 3.32 -23.94 16.16
C THR A 79 2.85 -22.70 15.39
N ILE A 80 1.57 -22.61 15.07
CA ILE A 80 0.96 -21.44 14.41
C ILE A 80 1.23 -20.19 15.23
N ALA A 81 0.87 -20.21 16.51
CA ALA A 81 1.07 -19.07 17.41
C ALA A 81 2.54 -18.67 17.54
N SER A 82 3.44 -19.62 17.68
CA SER A 82 4.87 -19.32 17.83
C SER A 82 5.48 -18.70 16.57
N SER A 83 5.13 -19.19 15.38
CA SER A 83 5.58 -18.61 14.11
C SER A 83 5.04 -17.19 13.91
N CYS A 84 3.75 -16.99 14.15
CA CYS A 84 3.13 -15.68 14.07
C CYS A 84 3.75 -14.68 15.04
N LYS A 85 3.97 -15.07 16.30
CA LYS A 85 4.64 -14.23 17.30
C LYS A 85 6.09 -13.92 16.94
N ALA A 86 6.83 -14.92 16.44
CA ALA A 86 8.21 -14.72 16.01
C ALA A 86 8.27 -13.71 14.85
N THR A 87 7.34 -13.76 13.92
CA THR A 87 7.23 -12.80 12.82
C THR A 87 6.80 -11.43 13.32
N LEU A 88 5.78 -11.36 14.19
CA LEU A 88 5.34 -10.11 14.84
C LEU A 88 6.50 -9.38 15.54
N ASN A 89 7.37 -10.12 16.21
CA ASN A 89 8.52 -9.56 16.93
C ASN A 89 9.63 -9.02 16.01
N ARG A 90 9.65 -9.43 14.74
CA ARG A 90 10.56 -8.88 13.72
C ARG A 90 10.07 -7.60 13.09
N LEU A 91 8.76 -7.33 13.18
CA LEU A 91 8.18 -6.09 12.66
C LEU A 91 8.61 -4.93 13.55
N GLU A 92 9.02 -3.84 12.91
CA GLU A 92 9.49 -2.64 13.60
C GLU A 92 8.36 -1.60 13.73
N GLY A 93 8.58 -0.59 14.58
CA GLY A 93 7.66 0.53 14.76
C GLY A 93 6.49 0.26 15.71
N GLU A 94 5.67 1.29 15.87
CA GLU A 94 4.48 1.29 16.72
C GLU A 94 3.27 0.70 16.00
N PHE A 95 2.30 0.23 16.77
CA PHE A 95 1.02 -0.19 16.22
C PHE A 95 0.20 1.04 15.83
N SER A 96 -0.50 0.93 14.72
CA SER A 96 -1.43 1.94 14.21
C SER A 96 -2.74 1.29 13.80
N CYS A 97 -3.79 2.09 13.75
CA CYS A 97 -5.10 1.64 13.30
C CYS A 97 -5.50 2.33 12.01
N GLN A 98 -6.04 1.57 11.07
CA GLN A 98 -6.66 2.09 9.87
C GLN A 98 -8.12 1.64 9.80
N ARG A 99 -9.04 2.58 9.59
CA ARG A 99 -10.46 2.26 9.51
C ARG A 99 -10.74 1.30 8.35
N ASN A 100 -11.39 0.21 8.68
CA ASN A 100 -11.80 -0.79 7.69
C ASN A 100 -13.24 -0.52 7.23
N PHE A 101 -13.39 0.24 6.17
CA PHE A 101 -14.70 0.65 5.65
C PHE A 101 -15.54 -0.52 5.10
N ALA A 102 -14.93 -1.67 4.77
CA ALA A 102 -15.66 -2.81 4.24
C ALA A 102 -16.58 -3.48 5.26
N VAL A 103 -16.21 -3.43 6.54
CA VAL A 103 -16.96 -4.07 7.64
C VAL A 103 -17.38 -3.06 8.72
N SER A 104 -16.96 -1.81 8.61
CA SER A 104 -17.23 -0.76 9.58
C SER A 104 -18.66 -0.26 9.41
N THR A 105 -19.38 -0.16 10.53
CA THR A 105 -20.68 0.51 10.60
C THR A 105 -20.58 1.80 11.42
N ILE A 106 -21.64 2.60 11.44
CA ILE A 106 -21.67 3.83 12.24
C ILE A 106 -21.59 3.50 13.73
N ASN A 107 -22.31 2.46 14.17
CA ASN A 107 -22.40 2.08 15.58
C ASN A 107 -21.32 1.08 16.03
N ALA A 108 -20.66 0.45 15.08
CA ALA A 108 -19.58 -0.50 15.31
C ALA A 108 -18.45 -0.26 14.29
N PRO A 109 -17.68 0.82 14.45
CA PRO A 109 -16.53 1.07 13.57
C PRO A 109 -15.45 0.01 13.77
N ALA A 110 -15.02 -0.56 12.66
CA ALA A 110 -13.98 -1.57 12.61
C ALA A 110 -12.65 -0.98 12.11
N TYR A 111 -11.57 -1.43 12.69
CA TYR A 111 -10.23 -0.98 12.34
C TYR A 111 -9.31 -2.17 12.13
N THR A 112 -8.44 -2.05 11.14
CA THR A 112 -7.30 -2.95 10.94
C THR A 112 -6.14 -2.44 11.79
N VAL A 113 -5.56 -3.33 12.58
CA VAL A 113 -4.34 -3.06 13.34
C VAL A 113 -3.15 -3.39 12.46
N ILE A 114 -2.25 -2.42 12.34
CA ILE A 114 -1.09 -2.48 11.43
C ILE A 114 0.19 -2.23 12.22
N ARG A 115 1.23 -2.99 11.93
CA ARG A 115 2.59 -2.75 12.38
C ARG A 115 3.54 -2.92 11.21
N ASP A 116 4.46 -1.98 10.98
CA ASP A 116 5.40 -2.00 9.86
C ASP A 116 4.71 -2.21 8.48
N GLY A 117 3.53 -1.60 8.30
CA GLY A 117 2.73 -1.77 7.09
C GLY A 117 2.00 -3.12 6.95
N VAL A 118 2.23 -4.06 7.88
CA VAL A 118 1.62 -5.39 7.88
C VAL A 118 0.36 -5.39 8.74
N LYS A 119 -0.72 -5.98 8.21
CA LYS A 119 -1.95 -6.22 8.98
C LYS A 119 -1.71 -7.34 10.00
N VAL A 120 -1.71 -7.00 11.28
CA VAL A 120 -1.52 -7.96 12.37
C VAL A 120 -2.81 -8.34 13.08
N GLY A 121 -3.89 -7.61 12.86
CA GLY A 121 -5.18 -7.93 13.45
C GLY A 121 -6.27 -6.94 13.06
N SER A 122 -7.40 -7.06 13.72
CA SER A 122 -8.53 -6.12 13.60
C SER A 122 -9.23 -5.97 14.95
N ILE A 123 -9.83 -4.80 15.13
CA ILE A 123 -10.66 -4.48 16.29
C ILE A 123 -12.01 -3.92 15.84
N VAL A 124 -13.03 -4.17 16.62
CA VAL A 124 -14.33 -3.53 16.50
C VAL A 124 -14.58 -2.74 17.76
N MET A 125 -15.07 -1.53 17.60
CA MET A 125 -15.38 -0.66 18.72
C MET A 125 -16.89 -0.44 18.82
N THR A 126 -17.37 -0.27 20.03
CA THR A 126 -18.76 0.11 20.31
C THR A 126 -18.80 1.38 21.11
N GLU A 127 -19.84 2.13 20.87
CA GLU A 127 -20.12 3.38 21.57
C GLU A 127 -20.71 3.10 22.95
N GLU A 128 -20.11 3.69 23.97
CA GLU A 128 -20.63 3.74 25.34
C GLU A 128 -21.01 5.17 25.70
N GLN A 129 -22.15 5.32 26.37
CA GLN A 129 -22.53 6.61 26.91
C GLN A 129 -21.82 6.89 28.24
N GLY A 130 -21.55 8.15 28.52
CA GLY A 130 -20.99 8.57 29.81
C GLY A 130 -19.56 9.07 29.76
N GLY A 131 -19.08 9.49 28.58
CA GLY A 131 -17.83 10.22 28.43
C GLY A 131 -17.89 11.62 29.08
N LYS A 132 -16.73 12.21 29.23
CA LYS A 132 -16.58 13.57 29.78
C LYS A 132 -17.36 14.56 28.93
N TYR A 133 -18.04 15.47 29.55
CA TYR A 133 -18.94 16.47 28.93
C TYR A 133 -20.13 15.86 28.13
N GLY A 134 -20.48 14.58 28.38
CA GLY A 134 -21.57 13.91 27.67
C GLY A 134 -21.20 13.41 26.27
N PHE A 135 -19.92 13.43 25.91
CA PHE A 135 -19.44 12.84 24.68
C PHE A 135 -19.49 11.31 24.75
N SER A 136 -19.49 10.68 23.60
CA SER A 136 -19.39 9.24 23.47
C SER A 136 -18.02 8.75 23.92
N LYS A 137 -17.98 7.56 24.49
CA LYS A 137 -16.75 6.82 24.75
C LYS A 137 -16.74 5.58 23.86
N TRP A 138 -15.64 5.35 23.20
CA TRP A 138 -15.48 4.17 22.35
C TRP A 138 -14.65 3.12 23.08
N THR A 139 -15.16 1.91 23.13
CA THR A 139 -14.47 0.77 23.75
C THR A 139 -14.32 -0.35 22.73
N VAL A 140 -13.19 -1.04 22.80
CA VAL A 140 -12.93 -2.20 21.94
C VAL A 140 -13.71 -3.39 22.49
N THR A 141 -14.60 -3.93 21.67
CA THR A 141 -15.47 -5.06 22.05
C THR A 141 -15.04 -6.37 21.39
N GLU A 142 -14.48 -6.30 20.21
CA GLU A 142 -13.98 -7.48 19.50
C GLU A 142 -12.53 -7.25 19.08
N LYS A 143 -11.75 -8.30 19.17
CA LYS A 143 -10.33 -8.33 18.84
C LYS A 143 -10.04 -9.61 18.09
N THR A 144 -9.36 -9.53 16.96
CA THR A 144 -8.99 -10.71 16.18
C THR A 144 -7.59 -10.52 15.63
N ALA A 145 -6.71 -11.50 15.83
CA ALA A 145 -5.41 -11.50 15.15
C ALA A 145 -5.54 -11.95 13.69
N SER A 146 -4.65 -11.46 12.87
CA SER A 146 -4.39 -12.06 11.55
C SER A 146 -3.35 -13.15 11.74
N LEU A 147 -3.56 -14.33 11.19
CA LEU A 147 -2.56 -15.40 11.16
C LEU A 147 -1.80 -15.44 9.83
N SER A 148 -2.36 -14.79 8.79
CA SER A 148 -1.73 -14.76 7.47
C SER A 148 -1.09 -13.40 7.20
N TYR A 149 0.18 -13.31 7.45
CA TYR A 149 1.01 -12.18 7.04
C TYR A 149 2.40 -12.66 6.60
N PRO A 150 3.13 -11.87 5.78
CA PRO A 150 4.39 -12.27 5.19
C PRO A 150 5.39 -12.82 6.22
N GLY A 151 5.94 -13.98 5.93
CA GLY A 151 6.93 -14.65 6.79
C GLY A 151 6.39 -15.51 7.91
N ALA A 152 5.06 -15.62 8.10
CA ALA A 152 4.47 -16.44 9.14
C ALA A 152 4.02 -17.83 8.64
N SER A 153 3.44 -17.91 7.45
CA SER A 153 2.87 -19.17 6.88
C SER A 153 3.41 -19.47 5.48
N ASP A 154 4.66 -19.14 5.23
CA ASP A 154 5.27 -19.20 3.89
C ASP A 154 6.02 -20.51 3.62
N VAL A 155 5.99 -21.47 4.57
CA VAL A 155 6.71 -22.72 4.41
C VAL A 155 5.96 -23.64 3.46
N THR A 156 6.68 -24.12 2.45
CA THR A 156 6.20 -25.15 1.50
C THR A 156 7.05 -26.40 1.66
N CYS A 157 6.42 -27.55 1.66
CA CYS A 157 7.10 -28.84 1.68
C CYS A 157 6.73 -29.63 0.42
N THR A 158 7.76 -29.99 -0.38
CA THR A 158 7.61 -30.87 -1.53
C THR A 158 8.27 -32.22 -1.19
N VAL A 159 7.51 -33.28 -1.26
CA VAL A 159 7.98 -34.63 -0.91
C VAL A 159 7.98 -35.53 -2.13
N TYR A 160 9.13 -36.05 -2.48
CA TYR A 160 9.30 -37.12 -3.47
C TYR A 160 9.38 -38.45 -2.73
N ALA A 161 8.45 -39.32 -2.94
CA ALA A 161 8.38 -40.56 -2.24
C ALA A 161 8.17 -41.75 -3.21
N PRO A 162 8.66 -42.95 -2.89
CA PRO A 162 8.42 -44.09 -3.70
C PRO A 162 6.93 -44.30 -4.00
N ILE A 163 6.61 -44.80 -5.20
CA ILE A 163 5.26 -45.25 -5.50
C ILE A 163 4.83 -46.30 -4.49
N ASP A 164 3.55 -46.32 -4.13
CA ASP A 164 2.97 -47.21 -3.11
C ASP A 164 3.52 -47.00 -1.68
N SER A 165 4.27 -45.95 -1.45
CA SER A 165 4.67 -45.58 -0.10
C SER A 165 3.62 -44.73 0.63
N THR A 166 3.63 -44.84 1.94
CA THR A 166 2.84 -43.94 2.81
C THR A 166 3.72 -42.83 3.30
N VAL A 167 3.34 -41.59 2.96
CA VAL A 167 4.06 -40.37 3.38
C VAL A 167 3.26 -39.66 4.46
N THR A 168 3.93 -39.19 5.49
CA THR A 168 3.31 -38.33 6.50
C THR A 168 4.06 -37.01 6.60
N VAL A 169 3.33 -35.92 6.82
CA VAL A 169 3.85 -34.60 7.13
C VAL A 169 3.28 -34.18 8.49
N ASN A 170 4.13 -33.94 9.44
CA ASN A 170 3.75 -33.68 10.84
C ASN A 170 2.79 -34.75 11.42
N GLY A 171 2.97 -36.02 11.02
CA GLY A 171 2.13 -37.13 11.44
C GLY A 171 0.82 -37.31 10.66
N VAL A 172 0.51 -36.39 9.74
CA VAL A 172 -0.69 -36.49 8.85
C VAL A 172 -0.31 -37.23 7.58
N THR A 173 -1.04 -38.30 7.27
CA THR A 173 -0.85 -39.05 6.03
C THR A 173 -1.34 -38.22 4.84
N LEU A 174 -0.48 -38.07 3.84
CA LEU A 174 -0.82 -37.38 2.61
C LEU A 174 -1.65 -38.29 1.70
N ASP A 175 -2.75 -37.76 1.20
CA ASP A 175 -3.61 -38.38 0.22
C ASP A 175 -3.45 -37.74 -1.18
N GLU A 176 -4.28 -38.17 -2.14
CA GLU A 176 -4.26 -37.66 -3.51
C GLU A 176 -4.52 -36.15 -3.64
N THR A 177 -5.09 -35.49 -2.62
CA THR A 177 -5.33 -34.03 -2.65
C THR A 177 -4.05 -33.24 -2.57
N TYR A 178 -3.03 -33.79 -1.93
CA TYR A 178 -1.69 -33.20 -1.82
C TYR A 178 -0.76 -33.63 -2.93
N ARG A 179 -1.19 -34.58 -3.77
CA ARG A 179 -0.40 -35.09 -4.86
C ARG A 179 -0.34 -34.08 -6.00
N VAL A 180 0.88 -33.65 -6.33
CA VAL A 180 1.12 -32.65 -7.37
C VAL A 180 1.45 -33.33 -8.69
N ASP A 181 2.28 -34.34 -8.64
CA ASP A 181 2.63 -35.16 -9.81
C ASP A 181 3.24 -36.48 -9.38
N GLY A 182 3.34 -37.46 -10.28
CA GLY A 182 3.86 -38.77 -9.96
C GLY A 182 4.62 -39.44 -11.10
N ASN A 183 5.53 -40.32 -10.73
CA ASN A 183 6.34 -41.23 -11.52
C ASN A 183 7.61 -40.66 -12.13
N VAL A 184 8.69 -40.94 -11.47
CA VAL A 184 10.04 -40.72 -11.99
C VAL A 184 10.78 -42.05 -12.05
N PRO A 185 10.90 -42.64 -13.18
CA PRO A 185 11.57 -43.92 -13.34
C PRO A 185 13.08 -43.84 -13.71
N TYR A 186 13.78 -44.93 -13.71
CA TYR A 186 15.21 -45.24 -13.62
C TYR A 186 15.74 -46.33 -14.56
N PRO A 187 16.85 -46.45 -15.09
CA PRO A 187 18.26 -46.36 -14.79
C PRO A 187 19.17 -45.77 -15.88
N HIS A 188 20.27 -45.17 -15.60
CA HIS A 188 21.42 -44.57 -16.31
C HIS A 188 21.57 -43.07 -16.02
N ALA A 189 22.18 -42.81 -14.90
CA ALA A 189 22.29 -41.50 -14.35
C ALA A 189 23.13 -40.53 -15.21
N SER A 190 22.54 -39.41 -15.51
CA SER A 190 23.28 -38.23 -15.97
C SER A 190 24.36 -37.87 -14.95
N ILE A 191 25.39 -37.15 -15.39
CA ILE A 191 26.38 -36.56 -14.49
C ILE A 191 25.74 -35.64 -13.45
N PHE A 192 24.54 -35.16 -13.76
CA PHE A 192 23.77 -34.29 -12.86
C PHE A 192 22.97 -35.07 -11.81
N GLU A 193 22.88 -36.40 -11.90
CA GLU A 193 22.13 -37.19 -10.94
C GLU A 193 22.90 -37.36 -9.65
N LYS A 194 22.32 -36.95 -8.52
CA LYS A 194 22.89 -37.12 -7.19
C LYS A 194 22.56 -38.48 -6.59
N ASN A 195 21.45 -39.08 -7.01
CA ASN A 195 20.92 -40.28 -6.40
C ASN A 195 20.37 -41.25 -7.44
N VAL A 196 20.62 -42.52 -7.24
CA VAL A 196 20.37 -43.56 -8.22
C VAL A 196 19.33 -44.53 -7.67
N ASN A 197 18.13 -44.72 -8.28
CA ASN A 197 17.11 -45.78 -8.06
C ASN A 197 15.71 -45.34 -7.60
N PHE A 198 14.75 -44.97 -8.51
CA PHE A 198 13.46 -44.47 -8.05
C PHE A 198 12.26 -44.68 -8.97
N ASP A 199 11.09 -44.99 -8.37
CA ASP A 199 9.73 -44.63 -8.82
C ASP A 199 9.12 -43.74 -7.73
N ASN A 200 8.84 -42.48 -8.03
CA ASN A 200 8.41 -41.49 -7.04
C ASN A 200 7.02 -40.90 -7.31
N VAL A 201 6.34 -40.60 -6.23
CA VAL A 201 5.15 -39.75 -6.21
C VAL A 201 5.53 -38.45 -5.52
N VAL A 202 5.02 -37.34 -6.02
CA VAL A 202 5.33 -36.01 -5.48
C VAL A 202 4.12 -35.47 -4.75
N TYR A 203 4.33 -35.08 -3.50
CA TYR A 203 3.34 -34.38 -2.69
C TYR A 203 3.83 -32.95 -2.43
N ARG A 204 2.87 -32.03 -2.32
CA ARG A 204 3.15 -30.65 -1.94
C ARG A 204 2.17 -30.18 -0.88
N VAL A 205 2.72 -29.70 0.24
CA VAL A 205 1.99 -29.06 1.33
C VAL A 205 2.46 -27.62 1.43
N THR A 206 1.52 -26.69 1.41
CA THR A 206 1.79 -25.24 1.46
C THR A 206 1.11 -24.61 2.64
N GLY A 207 1.56 -23.41 3.03
CA GLY A 207 0.94 -22.68 4.12
C GLY A 207 1.32 -23.17 5.50
N LEU A 208 2.42 -23.91 5.60
CA LEU A 208 2.96 -24.37 6.88
C LEU A 208 3.60 -23.19 7.64
N TYR A 209 3.48 -23.24 8.95
CA TYR A 209 4.03 -22.23 9.85
C TYR A 209 5.45 -22.57 10.36
N SER A 210 5.89 -23.81 10.14
CA SER A 210 7.25 -24.26 10.46
C SER A 210 7.72 -25.31 9.47
N ALA A 211 9.03 -25.58 9.48
CA ALA A 211 9.59 -26.70 8.73
C ALA A 211 8.98 -28.01 9.25
N PRO A 212 8.32 -28.81 8.39
CA PRO A 212 7.63 -30.00 8.84
C PRO A 212 8.57 -31.18 9.09
N THR A 213 8.13 -32.08 9.95
CA THR A 213 8.71 -33.44 10.03
C THR A 213 8.04 -34.31 9.00
N VAL A 214 8.83 -34.91 8.09
CA VAL A 214 8.33 -35.77 7.02
C VAL A 214 8.85 -37.18 7.22
N THR A 215 7.95 -38.16 7.17
CA THR A 215 8.32 -39.59 7.20
C THR A 215 7.70 -40.34 6.00
N CYS A 216 8.37 -41.39 5.59
CA CYS A 216 7.90 -42.24 4.49
C CYS A 216 8.11 -43.70 4.87
N THR A 217 7.10 -44.53 4.64
CA THR A 217 7.18 -45.97 4.84
C THR A 217 6.76 -46.70 3.57
N LEU A 218 7.51 -47.71 3.16
CA LEU A 218 7.23 -48.60 2.05
C LEU A 218 7.28 -50.04 2.54
N ASP A 219 6.20 -50.80 2.36
CA ASP A 219 6.05 -52.17 2.86
C ASP A 219 6.34 -52.30 4.37
N GLY A 220 5.90 -51.30 5.16
CA GLY A 220 6.10 -51.30 6.61
C GLY A 220 7.54 -50.98 7.06
N ARG A 221 8.42 -50.55 6.16
CA ARG A 221 9.80 -50.14 6.45
C ARG A 221 9.97 -48.67 6.18
N GLU A 222 10.68 -47.99 7.08
CA GLU A 222 11.03 -46.58 6.91
C GLU A 222 11.96 -46.40 5.70
N CYS A 223 11.62 -45.46 4.82
CA CYS A 223 12.44 -45.06 3.69
C CYS A 223 13.51 -44.06 4.16
N LYS A 224 14.74 -44.20 3.64
CA LYS A 224 15.75 -43.15 3.83
C LYS A 224 15.43 -41.97 2.92
N GLY A 225 15.52 -40.77 3.45
CA GLY A 225 15.29 -39.54 2.70
C GLY A 225 16.43 -38.55 2.84
N GLU A 226 16.60 -37.72 1.84
CA GLU A 226 17.42 -36.52 1.90
C GLU A 226 16.51 -35.30 2.01
N ILE A 227 16.88 -34.37 2.88
CA ILE A 227 16.17 -33.11 3.06
C ILE A 227 17.05 -32.02 2.46
N ASN A 228 16.49 -31.31 1.47
CA ASN A 228 17.14 -30.20 0.81
C ASN A 228 16.20 -28.98 0.83
N ALA A 229 16.40 -28.09 1.76
CA ALA A 229 15.57 -26.91 2.02
C ALA A 229 14.09 -27.30 2.26
N ASP A 230 13.23 -27.03 1.30
CA ASP A 230 11.79 -27.32 1.30
C ASP A 230 11.41 -28.61 0.57
N THR A 231 12.41 -29.34 0.09
CA THR A 231 12.23 -30.58 -0.69
C THR A 231 12.77 -31.76 0.09
N VAL A 232 11.94 -32.79 0.24
CA VAL A 232 12.30 -34.07 0.83
C VAL A 232 12.22 -35.15 -0.22
N LEU A 233 13.29 -35.89 -0.42
CA LEU A 233 13.40 -36.97 -1.40
C LEU A 233 13.62 -38.30 -0.71
N PHE A 234 12.64 -39.18 -0.79
CA PHE A 234 12.75 -40.56 -0.32
C PHE A 234 13.14 -41.50 -1.45
N PHE A 235 14.03 -42.45 -1.17
CA PHE A 235 14.64 -43.32 -2.16
C PHE A 235 13.87 -44.64 -2.35
N PRO A 236 13.44 -44.97 -3.56
CA PRO A 236 12.75 -46.18 -3.91
C PRO A 236 13.63 -47.32 -4.42
N ARG A 237 13.00 -48.40 -4.86
CA ARG A 237 13.72 -49.63 -5.19
C ARG A 237 14.18 -49.74 -6.64
N ASN A 238 13.45 -49.19 -7.61
CA ASN A 238 13.73 -49.32 -9.05
C ASN A 238 13.30 -48.07 -9.82
N SER A 239 13.94 -47.78 -10.95
CA SER A 239 13.78 -46.51 -11.60
C SER A 239 14.13 -46.49 -13.07
N ASP A 240 13.45 -45.70 -13.86
CA ASP A 240 13.75 -45.34 -15.25
C ASP A 240 14.21 -43.89 -15.34
N PHE A 241 14.89 -43.44 -16.38
CA PHE A 241 15.37 -42.08 -16.51
C PHE A 241 14.39 -41.15 -17.19
N LYS A 242 14.21 -39.98 -16.63
CA LYS A 242 13.51 -38.90 -17.30
C LYS A 242 14.47 -37.99 -18.07
N THR A 243 13.91 -37.39 -19.11
CA THR A 243 14.52 -36.30 -19.82
C THR A 243 13.87 -35.00 -19.36
N TYR A 244 14.68 -34.02 -19.03
CA TYR A 244 14.23 -32.69 -18.66
C TYR A 244 14.60 -31.69 -19.73
N ILE A 245 13.67 -30.78 -20.00
CA ILE A 245 13.84 -29.67 -20.89
C ILE A 245 13.96 -28.41 -20.04
N ILE A 246 14.98 -27.61 -20.29
CA ILE A 246 15.20 -26.37 -19.57
C ILE A 246 15.27 -25.24 -20.59
N GLU A 247 14.35 -24.30 -20.50
CA GLU A 247 14.40 -23.06 -21.25
C GLU A 247 15.05 -22.00 -20.37
N ALA A 248 16.09 -21.35 -20.87
CA ALA A 248 16.82 -20.34 -20.11
C ALA A 248 17.25 -19.19 -21.00
N PRO A 249 17.32 -17.95 -20.48
CA PRO A 249 17.87 -16.81 -21.23
C PRO A 249 19.21 -17.17 -21.86
N THR A 250 19.41 -16.81 -23.11
CA THR A 250 20.70 -17.05 -23.81
C THR A 250 21.83 -16.40 -23.05
N GLY A 251 22.83 -17.21 -22.66
CA GLY A 251 23.95 -16.75 -21.85
C GLY A 251 23.76 -16.91 -20.34
N ALA A 252 22.63 -17.46 -19.90
CA ALA A 252 22.43 -17.79 -18.49
C ALA A 252 23.43 -18.89 -18.05
N GLN A 253 23.94 -18.76 -16.83
CA GLN A 253 24.80 -19.76 -16.21
C GLN A 253 23.92 -20.76 -15.44
N LEU A 254 23.62 -21.87 -16.09
CA LEU A 254 22.79 -22.92 -15.51
C LEU A 254 23.61 -23.90 -14.67
N LYS A 255 23.02 -24.35 -13.56
CA LYS A 255 23.51 -25.49 -12.80
C LYS A 255 22.37 -26.45 -12.54
N ILE A 256 22.64 -27.72 -12.69
CA ILE A 256 21.72 -28.81 -12.34
C ILE A 256 22.34 -29.57 -11.17
N ASN A 257 21.63 -29.64 -10.07
CA ASN A 257 22.13 -30.27 -8.83
C ASN A 257 23.51 -29.71 -8.40
N GLY A 258 23.74 -28.41 -8.64
CA GLY A 258 25.02 -27.72 -8.34
C GLY A 258 26.12 -27.91 -9.39
N ILE A 259 25.89 -28.71 -10.43
CA ILE A 259 26.85 -28.98 -11.51
C ILE A 259 26.57 -28.04 -12.68
N PRO A 260 27.56 -27.28 -13.18
CA PRO A 260 27.36 -26.40 -14.32
C PRO A 260 26.94 -27.17 -15.58
N VAL A 261 26.01 -26.59 -16.33
CA VAL A 261 25.55 -27.13 -17.63
C VAL A 261 26.31 -26.42 -18.76
N ASP A 262 26.94 -27.18 -19.60
CA ASP A 262 27.66 -26.63 -20.75
C ASP A 262 26.81 -26.61 -22.04
N SER A 263 27.33 -26.00 -23.09
CA SER A 263 26.63 -25.83 -24.36
C SER A 263 26.33 -27.15 -25.11
N SER A 264 26.89 -28.29 -24.71
CA SER A 264 26.62 -29.59 -25.36
C SER A 264 25.18 -30.08 -25.08
N TYR A 265 24.55 -29.56 -24.07
CA TYR A 265 23.14 -29.86 -23.71
C TYR A 265 22.14 -28.95 -24.44
N VAL A 266 22.59 -27.93 -25.19
CA VAL A 266 21.72 -27.03 -25.96
C VAL A 266 21.18 -27.76 -27.18
N THR A 267 19.88 -27.90 -27.26
CA THR A 267 19.15 -28.55 -28.36
C THR A 267 18.54 -27.54 -29.33
N ALA A 268 18.25 -26.34 -28.86
CA ALA A 268 17.86 -25.20 -29.69
C ALA A 268 18.37 -23.92 -29.04
N ALA A 269 18.87 -22.99 -29.87
CA ALA A 269 19.48 -21.76 -29.39
C ALA A 269 18.87 -20.51 -30.05
N GLY A 270 18.90 -19.40 -29.35
CA GLY A 270 18.50 -18.11 -29.87
C GLY A 270 17.03 -17.99 -30.23
N ILE A 271 16.16 -18.65 -29.46
CA ILE A 271 14.72 -18.60 -29.67
C ILE A 271 14.20 -17.28 -29.11
N SER A 272 13.34 -16.60 -29.87
CA SER A 272 12.72 -15.36 -29.44
C SER A 272 11.67 -15.62 -28.36
N TYR A 273 11.62 -14.75 -27.36
CA TYR A 273 10.48 -14.69 -26.45
C TYR A 273 9.20 -14.23 -27.19
N ASP A 274 8.07 -14.41 -26.57
CA ASP A 274 6.84 -13.75 -27.01
C ASP A 274 6.91 -12.28 -26.59
N TYR A 275 7.55 -11.50 -27.47
CA TYR A 275 7.77 -10.09 -27.16
C TYR A 275 6.48 -9.31 -27.19
N SER A 276 6.36 -8.36 -26.28
CA SER A 276 5.32 -7.35 -26.36
C SER A 276 5.39 -6.62 -27.72
N VAL A 277 4.24 -6.20 -28.23
CA VAL A 277 4.17 -5.36 -29.43
C VAL A 277 5.03 -4.09 -29.32
N PHE A 278 5.28 -3.66 -28.10
CA PHE A 278 6.10 -2.49 -27.78
C PHE A 278 7.60 -2.75 -27.84
N ASP A 279 8.02 -4.00 -27.75
CA ASP A 279 9.42 -4.41 -27.95
C ASP A 279 9.74 -4.66 -29.42
N LEU A 280 8.71 -4.95 -30.24
CA LEU A 280 8.90 -5.29 -31.65
C LEU A 280 9.52 -4.13 -32.42
N GLY A 281 10.57 -4.44 -33.19
CA GLY A 281 11.35 -3.45 -33.96
C GLY A 281 12.60 -2.95 -33.26
N ASN A 282 12.79 -3.25 -31.97
CA ASN A 282 14.04 -2.97 -31.26
C ASN A 282 15.11 -4.00 -31.63
N SER A 283 16.37 -3.54 -31.68
CA SER A 283 17.51 -4.43 -31.90
C SER A 283 18.05 -4.93 -30.56
N GLY A 284 18.57 -6.17 -30.57
CA GLY A 284 19.26 -6.73 -29.40
C GLY A 284 18.30 -7.27 -28.33
N LEU A 285 17.08 -7.61 -28.71
CA LEU A 285 16.15 -8.29 -27.83
C LEU A 285 16.75 -9.61 -27.32
N PRO A 286 16.59 -9.93 -26.02
CA PRO A 286 17.10 -11.17 -25.46
C PRO A 286 16.38 -12.37 -26.06
N THR A 287 17.08 -13.47 -26.16
CA THR A 287 16.57 -14.76 -26.63
C THR A 287 16.73 -15.80 -25.53
N TYR A 288 16.16 -16.97 -25.72
CA TYR A 288 16.40 -18.08 -24.83
C TYR A 288 16.93 -19.30 -25.58
N ASP A 289 17.66 -20.14 -24.85
CA ASP A 289 18.16 -21.42 -25.31
C ASP A 289 17.41 -22.56 -24.63
N VAL A 290 17.24 -23.66 -25.34
CA VAL A 290 16.62 -24.87 -24.84
C VAL A 290 17.69 -25.92 -24.59
N TYR A 291 17.76 -26.39 -23.36
CA TYR A 291 18.62 -27.46 -22.92
C TYR A 291 17.81 -28.74 -22.75
N THR A 292 18.37 -29.86 -23.18
CA THR A 292 17.78 -31.18 -22.97
C THR A 292 18.74 -32.03 -22.15
N VAL A 293 18.29 -32.45 -20.98
CA VAL A 293 19.08 -33.26 -20.06
C VAL A 293 18.34 -34.56 -19.80
N SER A 294 18.90 -35.67 -20.28
CA SER A 294 18.37 -37.02 -20.10
C SER A 294 19.16 -37.75 -19.02
N GLY A 295 18.55 -38.80 -18.45
CA GLY A 295 19.24 -39.65 -17.51
C GLY A 295 19.17 -39.20 -16.06
N LEU A 296 18.19 -38.35 -15.72
CA LEU A 296 17.88 -37.97 -14.36
C LEU A 296 16.76 -38.84 -13.79
N ILE A 297 16.91 -39.27 -12.59
CA ILE A 297 16.00 -40.11 -11.86
C ILE A 297 15.03 -39.25 -11.06
N CYS A 298 15.60 -38.37 -10.29
CA CYS A 298 14.87 -37.41 -9.49
C CYS A 298 14.64 -36.12 -10.25
N THR A 299 13.64 -35.40 -9.85
CA THR A 299 13.50 -34.01 -10.31
C THR A 299 14.73 -33.22 -9.90
N PRO A 300 15.47 -32.63 -10.87
CA PRO A 300 16.70 -31.93 -10.57
C PRO A 300 16.41 -30.61 -9.86
N GLU A 301 17.31 -30.20 -8.99
CA GLU A 301 17.43 -28.83 -8.52
C GLU A 301 18.13 -28.03 -9.60
N ILE A 302 17.42 -27.05 -10.18
CA ILE A 302 17.97 -26.17 -11.19
C ILE A 302 18.16 -24.79 -10.59
N THR A 303 19.36 -24.26 -10.78
CA THR A 303 19.67 -22.87 -10.46
C THR A 303 20.25 -22.19 -11.69
N ALA A 304 19.93 -20.92 -11.85
CA ALA A 304 20.40 -20.13 -12.97
C ALA A 304 20.84 -18.73 -12.49
N ASP A 305 21.91 -18.27 -13.07
CA ASP A 305 22.38 -16.89 -12.91
C ASP A 305 22.43 -16.22 -14.28
N TYR A 306 21.85 -15.05 -14.39
CA TYR A 306 21.89 -14.25 -15.61
C TYR A 306 22.39 -12.84 -15.28
N ASN A 307 23.54 -12.48 -15.83
CA ASN A 307 24.21 -11.21 -15.57
C ASN A 307 24.47 -10.91 -14.07
N GLY A 308 24.72 -11.96 -13.26
CA GLY A 308 24.97 -11.81 -11.82
C GLY A 308 23.69 -11.74 -10.98
N ILE A 309 22.53 -11.93 -11.60
CA ILE A 309 21.23 -11.98 -10.94
C ILE A 309 20.74 -13.43 -10.92
N THR A 310 20.34 -13.93 -9.77
CA THR A 310 19.75 -15.26 -9.65
C THR A 310 18.37 -15.27 -10.30
N ALA A 311 18.23 -16.03 -11.37
CA ALA A 311 16.98 -16.14 -12.11
C ALA A 311 16.02 -17.14 -11.45
N ALA A 312 14.73 -16.81 -11.43
CA ALA A 312 13.71 -17.72 -10.94
C ALA A 312 13.54 -18.92 -11.89
N VAL A 313 13.37 -20.10 -11.30
CA VAL A 313 13.15 -21.35 -12.03
C VAL A 313 11.80 -21.89 -11.66
N THR A 314 10.94 -22.10 -12.64
CA THR A 314 9.62 -22.71 -12.49
C THR A 314 9.58 -24.06 -13.18
N SER A 315 8.76 -24.98 -12.68
CA SER A 315 8.52 -26.28 -13.29
C SER A 315 7.04 -26.43 -13.62
N ASP A 316 6.76 -26.99 -14.79
CA ASP A 316 5.38 -27.35 -15.17
C ASP A 316 4.93 -28.68 -14.58
N GLY A 317 5.79 -29.36 -13.78
CA GLY A 317 5.54 -30.68 -13.22
C GLY A 317 5.65 -31.82 -14.22
N THR A 318 5.81 -31.58 -15.52
CA THR A 318 5.90 -32.61 -16.59
C THR A 318 7.34 -32.90 -17.03
N GLY A 319 8.30 -32.14 -16.51
CA GLY A 319 9.73 -32.29 -16.85
C GLY A 319 10.29 -31.11 -17.64
N LYS A 320 9.51 -30.07 -17.82
CA LYS A 320 9.98 -28.82 -18.37
C LYS A 320 10.24 -27.81 -17.25
N PHE A 321 11.39 -27.18 -17.29
CA PHE A 321 11.74 -26.05 -16.44
C PHE A 321 11.88 -24.80 -17.29
N THR A 322 11.40 -23.72 -16.78
CA THR A 322 11.57 -22.41 -17.40
C THR A 322 12.33 -21.52 -16.41
N VAL A 323 13.48 -21.08 -16.85
CA VAL A 323 14.25 -20.03 -16.16
C VAL A 323 13.70 -18.72 -16.65
N SER A 324 13.11 -17.97 -15.76
CA SER A 324 12.58 -16.66 -16.08
C SER A 324 13.71 -15.69 -16.39
N TYR A 325 13.48 -14.81 -17.35
CA TYR A 325 14.32 -13.64 -17.50
C TYR A 325 14.18 -12.81 -16.20
N PRO A 326 15.29 -12.34 -15.59
CA PRO A 326 15.20 -11.64 -14.31
C PRO A 326 14.29 -10.42 -14.38
N GLU A 327 13.34 -10.35 -13.46
CA GLU A 327 12.38 -9.23 -13.38
C GLU A 327 13.11 -7.90 -13.16
N GLU A 328 14.25 -7.91 -12.48
CA GLU A 328 15.09 -6.74 -12.25
C GLU A 328 15.70 -6.16 -13.55
N LEU A 329 15.64 -6.89 -14.64
CA LEU A 329 16.10 -6.44 -15.98
C LEU A 329 14.92 -6.12 -16.91
N LEU A 330 13.69 -6.33 -16.48
CA LEU A 330 12.51 -5.98 -17.22
C LEU A 330 12.00 -4.61 -16.78
N TYR A 331 11.42 -3.91 -17.72
CA TYR A 331 10.82 -2.61 -17.47
C TYR A 331 9.30 -2.73 -17.32
N THR A 332 8.77 -1.95 -16.42
CA THR A 332 7.33 -1.71 -16.30
C THR A 332 7.06 -0.24 -16.63
N VAL A 333 6.12 0.00 -17.51
CA VAL A 333 5.69 1.36 -17.88
C VAL A 333 4.26 1.57 -17.39
N GLU A 334 4.09 2.53 -16.51
CA GLU A 334 2.80 3.01 -16.05
C GLU A 334 2.47 4.29 -16.80
N ILE A 335 1.33 4.31 -17.49
CA ILE A 335 0.88 5.49 -18.25
C ILE A 335 -0.40 5.97 -17.62
N LYS A 336 -0.35 7.17 -17.08
CA LYS A 336 -1.46 7.85 -16.45
C LYS A 336 -1.93 8.99 -17.32
N ALA A 337 -3.19 8.95 -17.75
CA ALA A 337 -3.77 9.96 -18.61
C ALA A 337 -5.20 10.31 -18.16
N PRO A 338 -5.71 11.55 -18.40
CA PRO A 338 -7.08 11.90 -18.14
C PRO A 338 -8.06 10.89 -18.75
N GLU A 339 -9.11 10.51 -18.02
CA GLU A 339 -10.11 9.54 -18.47
C GLU A 339 -10.65 9.88 -19.86
N GLY A 340 -10.65 8.89 -20.75
CA GLY A 340 -11.08 9.04 -22.14
C GLY A 340 -10.04 9.66 -23.07
N SER A 341 -8.78 9.69 -22.67
CA SER A 341 -7.66 10.05 -23.57
C SER A 341 -7.39 8.95 -24.58
N GLU A 342 -6.97 9.34 -25.78
CA GLU A 342 -6.36 8.43 -26.74
C GLU A 342 -4.87 8.34 -26.43
N VAL A 343 -4.42 7.15 -25.99
CA VAL A 343 -3.02 6.89 -25.60
C VAL A 343 -2.38 6.02 -26.67
N THR A 344 -1.21 6.45 -27.16
CA THR A 344 -0.39 5.70 -28.12
C THR A 344 1.04 5.60 -27.60
N VAL A 345 1.59 4.40 -27.59
CA VAL A 345 2.93 4.09 -27.12
C VAL A 345 3.69 3.33 -28.18
N GLY A 346 4.87 3.81 -28.57
CA GLY A 346 5.66 3.16 -29.63
C GLY A 346 4.92 3.01 -30.95
N GLY A 347 3.90 3.83 -31.23
CA GLY A 347 3.05 3.73 -32.40
C GLY A 347 1.85 2.79 -32.27
N HIS A 348 1.68 2.13 -31.11
CA HIS A 348 0.57 1.23 -30.81
C HIS A 348 -0.44 1.90 -29.91
N SER A 349 -1.74 1.81 -30.27
CA SER A 349 -2.83 2.36 -29.47
C SER A 349 -3.10 1.50 -28.24
N CYS A 350 -3.34 2.15 -27.11
CA CYS A 350 -3.76 1.50 -25.87
C CYS A 350 -5.30 1.46 -25.72
N LEU A 351 -6.07 1.86 -26.72
CA LEU A 351 -7.54 1.94 -26.65
C LEU A 351 -8.23 0.61 -26.33
N ASP A 352 -7.64 -0.51 -26.76
CA ASP A 352 -8.20 -1.85 -26.54
C ASP A 352 -7.64 -2.52 -25.27
N TRP A 353 -6.88 -1.79 -24.46
CA TRP A 353 -6.24 -2.30 -23.24
C TRP A 353 -7.11 -1.98 -22.04
N GLU A 354 -7.11 -2.92 -21.07
CA GLU A 354 -7.75 -2.66 -19.80
C GLU A 354 -6.95 -1.58 -19.05
N SER A 355 -7.62 -0.54 -18.63
CA SER A 355 -7.07 0.49 -17.76
C SER A 355 -7.70 0.40 -16.37
N GLU A 356 -6.89 0.64 -15.36
CA GLU A 356 -7.40 0.92 -14.02
C GLU A 356 -7.80 2.39 -13.92
N LYS A 357 -8.83 2.66 -13.13
CA LYS A 357 -9.25 4.03 -12.88
C LYS A 357 -8.70 4.53 -11.55
N GLU A 358 -7.90 5.56 -11.61
CA GLU A 358 -7.40 6.27 -10.43
C GLU A 358 -8.15 7.59 -10.29
N LEU A 359 -8.71 7.83 -9.11
CA LEU A 359 -9.42 9.07 -8.84
C LEU A 359 -8.45 10.26 -8.90
N ALA A 360 -8.72 11.22 -9.76
CA ALA A 360 -7.96 12.45 -9.84
C ALA A 360 -8.22 13.29 -8.58
N TYR A 361 -7.15 13.75 -7.93
CA TYR A 361 -7.25 14.55 -6.70
C TYR A 361 -8.25 13.95 -5.69
N PRO A 362 -7.94 12.77 -5.11
CA PRO A 362 -8.88 12.04 -4.24
C PRO A 362 -9.47 12.91 -3.13
N GLU A 363 -8.65 13.77 -2.54
CA GLU A 363 -9.01 14.71 -1.49
C GLU A 363 -10.09 15.72 -1.89
N LEU A 364 -10.24 15.97 -3.20
CA LEU A 364 -11.25 16.89 -3.74
C LEU A 364 -12.48 16.17 -4.28
N PHE A 365 -12.29 15.00 -4.91
CA PHE A 365 -13.33 14.32 -5.69
C PHE A 365 -13.98 13.12 -4.98
N GLU A 366 -13.40 12.59 -3.90
CA GLU A 366 -13.90 11.38 -3.22
C GLU A 366 -15.40 11.44 -2.83
N ASN A 367 -15.92 12.64 -2.55
CA ASN A 367 -17.31 12.84 -2.13
C ASN A 367 -18.09 13.78 -3.05
N THR A 368 -17.70 13.88 -4.30
CA THR A 368 -18.39 14.71 -5.30
C THR A 368 -19.36 13.87 -6.13
N ALA A 369 -20.37 14.54 -6.73
CA ALA A 369 -21.33 13.87 -7.61
C ALA A 369 -20.70 13.43 -8.96
N ASN A 370 -19.64 14.10 -9.38
CA ASN A 370 -18.95 13.87 -10.65
C ASN A 370 -17.45 13.67 -10.39
N PRO A 371 -17.03 12.52 -9.86
CA PRO A 371 -15.62 12.24 -9.66
C PRO A 371 -14.89 12.22 -11.00
N GLN A 372 -13.66 12.72 -11.02
CA GLN A 372 -12.80 12.75 -12.20
C GLN A 372 -11.70 11.71 -12.03
N TYR A 373 -11.37 11.01 -13.11
CA TYR A 373 -10.44 9.90 -13.06
C TYR A 373 -9.30 10.08 -14.05
N TYR A 374 -8.21 9.43 -13.76
CA TYR A 374 -7.21 9.04 -14.72
C TYR A 374 -7.44 7.60 -15.15
N ASP A 375 -7.23 7.31 -16.42
CA ASP A 375 -7.00 5.96 -16.90
C ASP A 375 -5.52 5.63 -16.71
N VAL A 376 -5.24 4.53 -16.02
CA VAL A 376 -3.89 4.05 -15.74
C VAL A 376 -3.68 2.75 -16.49
N TYR A 377 -2.77 2.78 -17.45
CA TYR A 377 -2.35 1.61 -18.22
C TYR A 377 -1.02 1.11 -17.67
N VAL A 378 -0.90 -0.18 -17.46
CA VAL A 378 0.36 -0.80 -17.04
C VAL A 378 0.82 -1.75 -18.13
N ILE A 379 2.03 -1.52 -18.61
CA ILE A 379 2.72 -2.37 -19.57
C ILE A 379 3.92 -2.94 -18.81
N ASP A 380 3.83 -4.18 -18.45
CA ASP A 380 4.88 -4.87 -17.72
C ASP A 380 5.73 -5.79 -18.61
N SER A 381 6.78 -6.31 -18.05
CA SER A 381 7.63 -7.31 -18.66
C SER A 381 8.27 -6.88 -20.00
N LEU A 382 8.57 -5.61 -20.13
CA LEU A 382 9.24 -5.07 -21.31
C LEU A 382 10.75 -5.30 -21.23
N PHE A 383 11.36 -5.69 -22.35
CA PHE A 383 12.82 -5.82 -22.45
C PHE A 383 13.54 -4.50 -22.72
N ASN A 384 12.81 -3.50 -23.18
CA ASN A 384 13.36 -2.17 -23.45
C ASN A 384 12.54 -1.09 -22.77
N PRO A 385 13.19 -0.03 -22.26
CA PRO A 385 12.48 1.08 -21.67
C PRO A 385 11.67 1.85 -22.72
N ILE A 386 10.45 2.24 -22.37
CA ILE A 386 9.63 3.15 -23.18
C ILE A 386 9.52 4.45 -22.41
N GLU A 387 10.14 5.49 -22.93
CA GLU A 387 10.22 6.80 -22.28
C GLU A 387 9.28 7.83 -22.88
N THR A 388 8.44 7.46 -23.84
CA THR A 388 7.54 8.39 -24.53
C THR A 388 6.18 7.75 -24.80
N ALA A 389 5.13 8.54 -24.59
CA ALA A 389 3.78 8.24 -25.03
C ALA A 389 3.17 9.47 -25.70
N ASP A 390 2.35 9.24 -26.70
CA ASP A 390 1.49 10.27 -27.26
C ASP A 390 0.11 10.16 -26.59
N VAL A 391 -0.31 11.23 -25.93
CA VAL A 391 -1.61 11.31 -25.27
C VAL A 391 -2.42 12.44 -25.92
N VAL A 392 -3.59 12.11 -26.40
CA VAL A 392 -4.54 13.09 -26.96
C VAL A 392 -5.80 13.09 -26.12
N TYR A 393 -6.12 14.20 -25.50
CA TYR A 393 -7.32 14.39 -24.70
C TYR A 393 -8.24 15.43 -25.34
N LYS A 394 -9.48 15.03 -25.65
CA LYS A 394 -10.47 15.89 -26.34
C LYS A 394 -9.94 16.54 -27.61
N GLY A 395 -9.07 15.83 -28.35
CA GLY A 395 -8.49 16.30 -29.60
C GLY A 395 -7.23 17.18 -29.46
N GLU A 396 -6.76 17.42 -28.25
CA GLU A 396 -5.52 18.16 -27.99
C GLU A 396 -4.41 17.24 -27.51
N LYS A 397 -3.20 17.42 -28.05
CA LYS A 397 -2.02 16.67 -27.62
C LYS A 397 -1.55 17.18 -26.26
N MET A 398 -1.48 16.28 -25.30
CA MET A 398 -1.07 16.57 -23.94
C MET A 398 0.44 16.41 -23.75
N PRO A 399 1.08 17.27 -22.97
CA PRO A 399 2.46 17.05 -22.55
C PRO A 399 2.53 15.88 -21.58
N VAL A 400 3.50 14.98 -21.78
CA VAL A 400 3.74 13.83 -20.92
C VAL A 400 5.01 14.08 -20.13
N SER A 401 4.92 13.99 -18.82
CA SER A 401 6.08 13.98 -17.92
C SER A 401 6.57 12.54 -17.72
N VAL A 402 7.88 12.40 -17.55
CA VAL A 402 8.54 11.10 -17.40
C VAL A 402 9.26 11.07 -16.07
N ILE A 403 9.02 10.03 -15.29
CA ILE A 403 9.76 9.73 -14.06
C ILE A 403 10.28 8.32 -14.19
N ASN A 404 11.61 8.18 -14.14
CA ASN A 404 12.29 6.89 -14.18
C ASN A 404 12.78 6.56 -12.76
N THR A 405 12.37 5.43 -12.25
CA THR A 405 12.84 4.90 -10.97
C THR A 405 13.22 3.44 -11.19
N ASP A 406 14.49 3.17 -11.27
CA ASP A 406 15.03 1.85 -11.63
C ASP A 406 14.37 1.32 -12.92
N ASN A 407 13.59 0.23 -12.83
CA ASN A 407 12.92 -0.38 -13.98
C ASN A 407 11.44 0.06 -14.13
N MET A 408 10.99 0.98 -13.29
CA MET A 408 9.64 1.55 -13.36
C MET A 408 9.70 2.91 -14.06
N ILE A 409 9.01 3.02 -15.18
CA ILE A 409 8.87 4.27 -15.94
C ILE A 409 7.43 4.76 -15.81
N LYS A 410 7.27 5.94 -15.25
CA LYS A 410 5.96 6.58 -15.12
C LYS A 410 5.83 7.69 -16.14
N LEU A 411 4.88 7.55 -17.02
CA LEU A 411 4.50 8.52 -18.04
C LEU A 411 3.18 9.17 -17.62
N THR A 412 3.21 10.43 -17.25
CA THR A 412 2.00 11.10 -16.76
C THR A 412 1.63 12.27 -17.65
N ALA A 413 0.43 12.21 -18.19
CA ALA A 413 -0.26 13.35 -18.79
C ALA A 413 -1.27 13.90 -17.79
N GLU A 414 -1.04 15.10 -17.35
CA GLU A 414 -1.98 15.81 -16.49
C GLU A 414 -3.18 16.32 -17.28
N TYR A 415 -4.29 16.63 -16.60
CA TYR A 415 -5.38 17.37 -17.19
C TYR A 415 -4.92 18.68 -17.82
N PRO A 416 -5.60 19.18 -18.89
CA PRO A 416 -5.18 20.40 -19.58
C PRO A 416 -4.99 21.57 -18.61
N LYS A 417 -3.91 22.31 -18.78
CA LYS A 417 -3.69 23.53 -18.02
C LYS A 417 -4.60 24.65 -18.54
N THR A 418 -5.11 25.45 -17.62
CA THR A 418 -5.81 26.70 -17.94
C THR A 418 -5.09 27.89 -17.30
N SER A 419 -5.21 29.03 -17.93
CA SER A 419 -4.70 30.31 -17.41
C SER A 419 -5.81 31.35 -17.25
N ASP A 420 -7.07 30.91 -17.19
CA ASP A 420 -8.21 31.83 -17.06
C ASP A 420 -8.16 32.53 -15.69
N GLU A 421 -8.10 33.86 -15.74
CA GLU A 421 -7.98 34.72 -14.57
C GLU A 421 -9.18 34.57 -13.60
N ILE A 422 -10.35 34.16 -14.07
CA ILE A 422 -11.53 33.97 -13.22
C ILE A 422 -11.24 32.95 -12.14
N PHE A 423 -10.62 31.81 -12.51
CA PHE A 423 -10.30 30.75 -11.54
C PHE A 423 -9.18 31.15 -10.61
N SER A 424 -8.14 31.79 -11.14
CA SER A 424 -7.03 32.27 -10.33
C SER A 424 -7.49 33.30 -9.29
N GLN A 425 -8.33 34.24 -9.69
CA GLN A 425 -8.90 35.24 -8.78
C GLN A 425 -9.81 34.60 -7.73
N LEU A 426 -10.69 33.68 -8.14
CA LEU A 426 -11.59 32.97 -7.21
C LEU A 426 -10.79 32.18 -6.18
N ALA A 427 -9.84 31.34 -6.64
CA ALA A 427 -9.01 30.50 -5.78
C ALA A 427 -8.17 31.34 -4.79
N MET A 428 -7.51 32.38 -5.29
CA MET A 428 -6.70 33.28 -4.47
C MET A 428 -7.52 34.09 -3.47
N THR A 429 -8.70 34.55 -3.86
CA THR A 429 -9.57 35.30 -2.95
C THR A 429 -10.14 34.40 -1.87
N PHE A 430 -10.61 33.21 -2.26
CA PHE A 430 -11.07 32.21 -1.29
C PHE A 430 -9.97 31.85 -0.30
N ALA A 431 -8.78 31.53 -0.81
CA ALA A 431 -7.68 31.14 0.07
C ALA A 431 -7.31 32.24 1.06
N LYS A 432 -7.25 33.51 0.65
CA LYS A 432 -7.03 34.65 1.55
C LYS A 432 -8.13 34.76 2.61
N ASP A 433 -9.39 34.67 2.20
CA ASP A 433 -10.52 34.75 3.12
C ASP A 433 -10.60 33.53 4.05
N TYR A 434 -10.22 32.34 3.56
CA TYR A 434 -10.10 31.13 4.36
C TYR A 434 -9.01 31.27 5.43
N PHE A 435 -7.80 31.69 5.04
CA PHE A 435 -6.72 31.92 6.01
C PHE A 435 -7.09 33.04 6.99
N SER A 436 -7.71 34.11 6.55
CA SER A 436 -8.23 35.16 7.45
C SER A 436 -9.27 34.61 8.43
N TYR A 437 -10.13 33.67 8.01
CA TYR A 437 -11.11 33.03 8.87
C TYR A 437 -10.43 32.15 9.92
N VAL A 438 -9.51 31.27 9.53
CA VAL A 438 -8.86 30.35 10.47
C VAL A 438 -7.81 31.03 11.35
N SER A 439 -7.19 32.11 10.88
CA SER A 439 -6.17 32.87 11.60
C SER A 439 -6.73 33.91 12.54
N ASN A 440 -7.75 34.65 12.12
CA ASN A 440 -8.33 35.78 12.85
C ASN A 440 -9.73 35.47 13.41
N GLY A 441 -10.03 34.21 13.61
CA GLY A 441 -11.36 33.74 13.97
C GLY A 441 -11.94 34.36 15.25
N TYR A 442 -11.11 34.85 16.15
CA TYR A 442 -11.57 35.47 17.38
C TYR A 442 -12.15 36.87 17.15
N ILE A 443 -11.58 37.62 16.20
CA ILE A 443 -12.05 38.98 15.85
C ILE A 443 -12.88 38.87 14.57
N ASN A 444 -14.18 39.16 14.64
CA ASN A 444 -15.08 39.13 13.49
C ASN A 444 -15.24 37.75 12.82
N ILE A 445 -15.26 36.66 13.61
CA ILE A 445 -15.38 35.29 13.10
C ILE A 445 -16.55 35.13 12.11
N ASP A 446 -17.72 35.70 12.42
CA ASP A 446 -18.90 35.59 11.56
C ASP A 446 -18.71 36.34 10.24
N ALA A 447 -18.03 37.49 10.26
CA ALA A 447 -17.74 38.25 9.06
C ALA A 447 -16.70 37.53 8.19
N ASN A 448 -15.65 36.98 8.78
CA ASN A 448 -14.61 36.22 8.07
C ASN A 448 -15.17 34.91 7.52
N LEU A 449 -15.96 34.17 8.30
CA LEU A 449 -16.66 32.98 7.83
C LEU A 449 -17.60 33.33 6.67
N THR A 450 -18.40 34.41 6.80
CA THR A 450 -19.31 34.83 5.74
C THR A 450 -18.55 35.17 4.45
N LYS A 451 -17.39 35.80 4.54
CA LYS A 451 -16.53 36.06 3.37
C LYS A 451 -16.05 34.77 2.73
N ALA A 452 -15.46 33.87 3.52
CA ALA A 452 -15.00 32.58 3.01
C ALA A 452 -16.16 31.79 2.36
N LEU A 453 -17.30 31.69 3.05
CA LEU A 453 -18.50 31.01 2.55
C LEU A 453 -19.07 31.65 1.28
N SER A 454 -18.87 32.97 1.08
CA SER A 454 -19.33 33.66 -0.14
C SER A 454 -18.69 33.09 -1.42
N HIS A 455 -17.53 32.48 -1.30
CA HIS A 455 -16.81 31.83 -2.41
C HIS A 455 -17.12 30.35 -2.55
N VAL A 456 -17.76 29.73 -1.56
CA VAL A 456 -18.01 28.27 -1.52
C VAL A 456 -19.39 27.95 -2.10
N ALA A 457 -19.49 26.80 -2.77
CA ALA A 457 -20.75 26.29 -3.29
C ALA A 457 -21.66 25.90 -2.12
N TYR A 458 -22.84 26.50 -2.07
CA TYR A 458 -23.84 26.20 -1.03
C TYR A 458 -24.26 24.73 -1.07
N GLY A 459 -24.30 24.08 0.10
CA GLY A 459 -24.64 22.66 0.23
C GLY A 459 -23.51 21.69 -0.16
N SER A 460 -22.31 22.19 -0.44
CA SER A 460 -21.14 21.31 -0.57
C SER A 460 -20.62 20.84 0.80
N ASN A 461 -19.94 19.70 0.83
CA ASN A 461 -19.28 19.21 2.05
C ASN A 461 -18.30 20.25 2.65
N LEU A 462 -17.66 21.05 1.81
CA LEU A 462 -16.79 22.13 2.27
C LEU A 462 -17.61 23.21 2.98
N TYR A 463 -18.76 23.60 2.42
CA TYR A 463 -19.65 24.57 3.05
C TYR A 463 -20.06 24.13 4.46
N ASP A 464 -20.51 22.88 4.57
CA ASP A 464 -20.97 22.31 5.86
C ASP A 464 -19.82 22.17 6.86
N LYS A 465 -18.63 21.78 6.40
CA LYS A 465 -17.42 21.74 7.22
C LYS A 465 -17.03 23.11 7.75
N LEU A 466 -17.05 24.15 6.92
CA LEU A 466 -16.74 25.52 7.33
C LEU A 466 -17.76 26.04 8.35
N VAL A 467 -19.05 25.83 8.11
CA VAL A 467 -20.10 26.22 9.05
C VAL A 467 -19.94 25.50 10.38
N SER A 468 -19.69 24.19 10.36
CA SER A 468 -19.53 23.40 11.60
C SER A 468 -18.23 23.73 12.35
N SER A 469 -17.18 24.12 11.64
CA SER A 469 -15.89 24.50 12.24
C SER A 469 -15.94 25.82 13.01
N ARG A 470 -16.96 26.64 12.83
CA ARG A 470 -17.14 27.94 13.50
C ARG A 470 -16.90 27.87 14.99
N ASN A 471 -17.45 26.89 15.67
CA ASN A 471 -17.28 26.72 17.12
C ASN A 471 -15.84 26.27 17.48
N GLY A 472 -15.14 25.56 16.60
CA GLY A 472 -13.74 25.17 16.79
C GLY A 472 -12.78 26.33 16.64
N VAL A 473 -12.97 27.19 15.64
CA VAL A 473 -12.12 28.36 15.36
C VAL A 473 -12.19 29.42 16.48
N TRP A 474 -13.28 29.47 17.23
CA TRP A 474 -13.41 30.36 18.40
C TRP A 474 -12.29 30.26 19.42
N TYR A 475 -11.54 29.21 19.38
CA TYR A 475 -10.56 28.84 20.39
C TYR A 475 -9.12 28.89 19.88
N VAL A 476 -8.95 29.24 18.64
CA VAL A 476 -7.62 29.59 18.11
C VAL A 476 -7.25 30.95 18.69
N ALA A 477 -6.12 30.99 19.34
CA ALA A 477 -5.64 32.22 19.92
C ALA A 477 -5.47 33.30 18.85
N PRO A 478 -5.83 34.57 19.15
CA PRO A 478 -5.86 35.61 18.15
C PRO A 478 -4.45 35.86 17.60
N ILE A 479 -4.31 35.78 16.29
CA ILE A 479 -3.10 36.19 15.59
C ILE A 479 -3.02 37.69 15.67
N THR A 480 -1.89 38.20 16.14
CA THR A 480 -1.66 39.63 16.30
C THR A 480 -1.17 40.30 15.02
N SER A 481 -0.47 39.53 14.20
CA SER A 481 -0.06 39.93 12.87
C SER A 481 0.25 38.73 11.98
N GLU A 482 0.22 38.93 10.69
CA GLU A 482 0.51 37.93 9.68
C GLU A 482 1.45 38.54 8.63
N ASN A 483 2.44 37.75 8.23
CA ASN A 483 3.34 38.09 7.14
C ASN A 483 3.26 37.01 6.07
N VAL A 484 2.65 37.32 4.95
CA VAL A 484 2.57 36.40 3.79
C VAL A 484 3.87 36.54 3.01
N LYS A 485 4.72 35.51 3.08
CA LYS A 485 5.97 35.43 2.32
C LYS A 485 5.71 34.97 0.89
N LYS A 486 4.84 33.97 0.74
CA LYS A 486 4.47 33.40 -0.55
C LYS A 486 2.99 33.07 -0.59
N PHE A 487 2.36 33.39 -1.69
CA PHE A 487 0.97 33.03 -1.95
C PHE A 487 0.76 33.05 -3.46
N GLU A 488 0.98 31.90 -4.09
CA GLU A 488 1.11 31.80 -5.53
C GLU A 488 0.37 30.58 -6.07
N ILE A 489 -0.32 30.75 -7.18
CA ILE A 489 -0.90 29.61 -7.91
C ILE A 489 0.21 28.93 -8.70
N THR A 490 0.44 27.66 -8.40
CA THR A 490 1.45 26.83 -9.07
C THR A 490 0.88 26.05 -10.24
N SER A 491 -0.40 25.67 -10.18
CA SER A 491 -1.07 24.99 -11.30
C SER A 491 -2.57 25.23 -11.31
N MET A 492 -3.13 25.18 -12.50
CA MET A 492 -4.59 25.15 -12.72
C MET A 492 -4.89 24.13 -13.83
N HIS A 493 -5.76 23.18 -13.56
CA HIS A 493 -6.12 22.10 -14.48
C HIS A 493 -7.62 22.09 -14.75
N LEU A 494 -7.97 22.08 -16.03
CA LEU A 494 -9.37 21.97 -16.48
C LEU A 494 -9.78 20.50 -16.51
N MET A 495 -10.74 20.15 -15.66
CA MET A 495 -11.21 18.78 -15.51
C MET A 495 -12.21 18.37 -16.61
N GLY A 496 -12.51 17.08 -16.67
CA GLY A 496 -13.38 16.51 -17.70
C GLY A 496 -14.81 17.05 -17.70
N ASP A 497 -15.34 17.37 -16.54
CA ASP A 497 -16.67 17.96 -16.33
C ASP A 497 -16.71 19.48 -16.48
N GLY A 498 -15.59 20.09 -16.81
CA GLY A 498 -15.43 21.54 -16.93
C GLY A 498 -15.12 22.26 -15.61
N SER A 499 -15.03 21.56 -14.48
CA SER A 499 -14.51 22.14 -13.24
C SER A 499 -13.01 22.42 -13.35
N VAL A 500 -12.45 23.22 -12.45
CA VAL A 500 -11.02 23.57 -12.47
C VAL A 500 -10.41 23.29 -11.10
N VAL A 501 -9.33 22.54 -11.09
CA VAL A 501 -8.50 22.34 -9.91
C VAL A 501 -7.39 23.38 -9.91
N CYS A 502 -7.29 24.17 -8.84
CA CYS A 502 -6.23 25.17 -8.65
C CYS A 502 -5.38 24.77 -7.44
N THR A 503 -4.07 24.72 -7.62
CA THR A 503 -3.11 24.51 -6.54
C THR A 503 -2.41 25.82 -6.19
N ILE A 504 -2.45 26.17 -4.93
CA ILE A 504 -1.87 27.38 -4.37
C ILE A 504 -0.77 26.97 -3.40
N GLU A 505 0.43 27.42 -3.61
CA GLU A 505 1.53 27.28 -2.67
C GLU A 505 1.54 28.49 -1.73
N PHE A 506 1.65 28.25 -0.45
CA PHE A 506 1.66 29.31 0.54
C PHE A 506 2.81 29.14 1.53
N ASP A 507 3.32 30.29 2.00
CA ASP A 507 4.27 30.40 3.10
C ASP A 507 3.87 31.65 3.90
N ILE A 508 3.46 31.42 5.14
CA ILE A 508 2.85 32.43 5.98
C ILE A 508 3.49 32.37 7.37
N ASP A 509 4.03 33.50 7.83
CA ASP A 509 4.39 33.69 9.23
C ASP A 509 3.20 34.23 10.00
N GLN A 510 2.76 33.50 10.99
CA GLN A 510 1.72 33.96 11.90
C GLN A 510 2.33 34.31 13.24
N TYR A 511 2.06 35.52 13.72
CA TYR A 511 2.55 36.02 14.99
C TYR A 511 1.44 35.93 16.03
N PHE A 512 1.77 35.25 17.11
CA PHE A 512 0.94 35.08 18.28
C PHE A 512 1.61 35.86 19.42
N TYR A 513 1.27 37.13 19.57
CA TYR A 513 2.08 38.08 20.32
C TYR A 513 3.53 38.07 19.79
N ASP A 514 4.51 37.69 20.59
CA ASP A 514 5.92 37.60 20.19
C ASP A 514 6.35 36.21 19.69
N ILE A 515 5.40 35.26 19.57
CA ILE A 515 5.66 33.91 19.10
C ILE A 515 5.31 33.82 17.62
N MET A 516 6.33 33.58 16.80
CA MET A 516 6.18 33.31 15.38
C MET A 516 5.93 31.83 15.14
N ARG A 517 4.99 31.52 14.27
CA ARG A 517 4.76 30.20 13.72
C ARG A 517 4.79 30.29 12.21
N GLU A 518 5.60 29.46 11.60
CA GLU A 518 5.66 29.29 10.16
C GLU A 518 4.67 28.23 9.72
N TYR A 519 3.93 28.51 8.66
CA TYR A 519 3.04 27.57 7.98
C TYR A 519 3.34 27.67 6.50
N SER A 520 3.85 26.56 5.95
CA SER A 520 4.06 26.40 4.51
C SER A 520 3.36 25.14 4.03
N GLY A 521 2.98 25.14 2.77
CA GLY A 521 2.32 23.99 2.18
C GLY A 521 1.57 24.31 0.89
N LYS A 522 0.65 23.42 0.56
CA LYS A 522 -0.18 23.53 -0.63
C LYS A 522 -1.65 23.48 -0.26
N MET A 523 -2.40 24.43 -0.81
CA MET A 523 -3.85 24.40 -0.80
C MET A 523 -4.34 24.04 -2.20
N THR A 524 -5.08 22.96 -2.34
CA THR A 524 -5.72 22.57 -3.60
C THR A 524 -7.22 22.79 -3.50
N VAL A 525 -7.80 23.50 -4.45
CA VAL A 525 -9.23 23.84 -4.47
C VAL A 525 -9.88 23.44 -5.79
N LEU A 526 -11.13 22.99 -5.70
CA LEU A 526 -11.97 22.65 -6.84
C LEU A 526 -12.94 23.79 -7.13
N CYS A 527 -12.78 24.45 -8.28
CA CYS A 527 -13.71 25.44 -8.78
C CYS A 527 -14.83 24.76 -9.57
N VAL A 528 -16.08 24.93 -9.16
CA VAL A 528 -17.27 24.33 -9.78
C VAL A 528 -18.23 25.39 -10.28
N ASN A 529 -18.91 25.12 -11.38
CA ASN A 529 -19.97 25.99 -11.89
C ASN A 529 -21.31 25.62 -11.23
N THR A 530 -21.90 26.56 -10.51
CA THR A 530 -23.21 26.36 -9.87
C THR A 530 -24.40 26.69 -10.77
N GLY A 531 -24.17 27.00 -12.04
CA GLY A 531 -25.19 27.47 -12.99
C GLY A 531 -25.39 28.99 -12.95
N TYR A 532 -25.00 29.65 -11.87
CA TYR A 532 -25.08 31.11 -11.69
C TYR A 532 -23.71 31.77 -11.60
N SER A 533 -22.75 31.11 -11.01
CA SER A 533 -21.40 31.60 -10.81
C SER A 533 -20.43 30.46 -10.52
N TRP A 534 -19.15 30.74 -10.65
CA TRP A 534 -18.10 29.86 -10.20
C TRP A 534 -17.92 29.94 -8.69
N LYS A 535 -17.80 28.80 -8.04
CA LYS A 535 -17.64 28.66 -6.58
C LYS A 535 -16.61 27.57 -6.27
N ILE A 536 -16.09 27.56 -5.06
CA ILE A 536 -15.26 26.49 -4.54
C ILE A 536 -16.15 25.35 -4.05
N GLY A 537 -16.02 24.18 -4.63
CA GLY A 537 -16.80 22.98 -4.27
C GLY A 537 -16.13 22.14 -3.19
N SER A 538 -14.79 22.06 -3.23
CA SER A 538 -13.98 21.26 -2.31
C SER A 538 -12.61 21.89 -2.11
N MET A 539 -11.90 21.53 -1.05
CA MET A 539 -10.53 21.93 -0.81
C MET A 539 -9.76 20.85 -0.04
N SER A 540 -8.47 20.79 -0.28
CA SER A 540 -7.48 20.08 0.52
C SER A 540 -6.38 21.03 0.97
N LEU A 541 -5.78 20.74 2.10
CA LEU A 541 -4.66 21.49 2.66
C LEU A 541 -3.57 20.51 3.10
N GLU A 542 -2.42 20.62 2.48
CA GLU A 542 -1.21 19.88 2.82
C GLU A 542 -0.21 20.85 3.47
N ASN A 543 0.18 20.60 4.71
CA ASN A 543 1.22 21.34 5.40
C ASN A 543 2.55 20.59 5.26
N GLU A 544 3.61 21.31 4.95
CA GLU A 544 4.98 20.80 4.92
C GLU A 544 5.62 20.74 6.31
#